data_ff0cd0dda00ac10bb37f0144c2cbf7df
#
_entry.id   ff0cd0dda00ac10bb37f0144c2cbf7df
#
_cell.length_a   1.000
_cell.length_b   1.000
_cell.length_c   1.000
_cell.angle_alpha   90.00
_cell.angle_beta   90.00
_cell.angle_gamma   90.00
#
_symmetry.space_group_name_H-M   'P 1'
#
loop_
_entity.id
_entity.type
_entity.pdbx_description
1 polymer ?
#
loop_
_entity_poly.entity_id
_entity_poly.type
_entity_poly.pdbx_seq_one_letter_code
_entity_poly.pdbx_strand_id
1 'polypeptide(L)'
;MYNNEEAGPPFEEFLSLLGEKVCLKAFSKYAAQLDTKTDSTGTHSLYTTYQDYEIMFHVSTMLPYTPNNRQQLLRKRHIGNDIVTIIFQEPGALPFTPQNIRSHFQHVFIIVRAHNPCTDNVCYSVAVTRSKDVPPFGPPIPSGVTFRKSDVFRDFLLAKVINAENAAHKSDKFHTMATRTRQEYLKDLAENCVTNTPIDSAGKFNLISLASKKKEKTKARAGAEQHSAGAIAWRVSAQDFSRGAEIACALGISNEFVVLLDLGAKEVVFNCFCGDVIGWTADASTVKIFYGRGDHIFIRAAEGGPEDIKEIVQRLKVMTDGCETVDMTLRRNGLGQLGFHVKYDGTVAEVEDYGFAWQAGLRQGSRLVEICKVAVV
;
A
#
# COMPACT_ATOMS: atom_id res chain seq x y z
N MET A 1 -24.25 -20.73 -14.72
CA MET A 1 -23.16 -19.74 -14.61
C MET A 1 -21.84 -20.30 -15.15
N TYR A 2 -21.32 -21.39 -14.62
CA TYR A 2 -20.06 -21.96 -15.11
C TYR A 2 -20.20 -22.87 -16.35
N ASN A 3 -21.42 -23.14 -16.80
CA ASN A 3 -21.71 -24.11 -17.86
C ASN A 3 -21.76 -23.51 -19.26
N ASN A 4 -21.58 -22.21 -19.42
CA ASN A 4 -21.49 -21.58 -20.73
C ASN A 4 -20.18 -22.03 -21.39
N GLU A 5 -20.26 -22.79 -22.46
CA GLU A 5 -19.08 -23.31 -23.17
C GLU A 5 -18.34 -22.16 -23.88
N GLU A 6 -19.07 -21.33 -24.58
CA GLU A 6 -18.54 -20.21 -25.36
C GLU A 6 -19.17 -18.87 -24.93
N ALA A 7 -18.49 -17.79 -25.25
CA ALA A 7 -18.98 -16.43 -25.11
C ALA A 7 -19.87 -16.05 -26.30
N GLY A 8 -21.01 -15.43 -26.02
CA GLY A 8 -21.82 -14.80 -27.08
C GLY A 8 -21.27 -13.43 -27.46
N PRO A 9 -21.70 -12.87 -28.62
CA PRO A 9 -21.25 -11.56 -29.08
C PRO A 9 -21.41 -10.41 -28.07
N PRO A 10 -22.51 -10.33 -27.28
CA PRO A 10 -22.65 -9.30 -26.24
C PRO A 10 -21.58 -9.39 -25.15
N PHE A 11 -21.17 -10.61 -24.79
CA PHE A 11 -20.15 -10.81 -23.77
C PHE A 11 -18.75 -10.50 -24.31
N GLU A 12 -18.45 -10.89 -25.56
CA GLU A 12 -17.19 -10.53 -26.22
C GLU A 12 -17.04 -9.02 -26.38
N GLU A 13 -18.13 -8.32 -26.73
CA GLU A 13 -18.16 -6.85 -26.79
C GLU A 13 -17.83 -6.22 -25.42
N PHE A 14 -18.39 -6.76 -24.36
CA PHE A 14 -18.10 -6.30 -22.99
C PHE A 14 -16.66 -6.59 -22.56
N LEU A 15 -16.14 -7.78 -22.87
CA LEU A 15 -14.75 -8.14 -22.57
C LEU A 15 -13.76 -7.22 -23.29
N SER A 16 -14.01 -6.90 -24.56
CA SER A 16 -13.17 -6.00 -25.36
C SER A 16 -13.12 -4.57 -24.82
N LEU A 17 -14.16 -4.15 -24.10
CA LEU A 17 -14.18 -2.86 -23.39
C LEU A 17 -13.30 -2.88 -22.15
N LEU A 18 -13.26 -4.00 -21.39
CA LEU A 18 -12.56 -4.06 -20.12
C LEU A 18 -11.04 -4.17 -20.27
N GLY A 19 -10.58 -4.89 -21.26
CA GLY A 19 -9.16 -5.17 -21.38
C GLY A 19 -8.76 -5.85 -22.68
N GLU A 20 -7.51 -6.28 -22.70
CA GLU A 20 -6.89 -6.96 -23.82
C GLU A 20 -6.90 -8.47 -23.59
N LYS A 21 -7.27 -9.21 -24.64
CA LYS A 21 -7.14 -10.67 -24.67
C LYS A 21 -5.67 -11.04 -24.89
N VAL A 22 -5.04 -11.60 -23.88
CA VAL A 22 -3.61 -11.97 -23.89
C VAL A 22 -3.42 -13.47 -23.98
N CYS A 23 -2.37 -13.90 -24.69
CA CYS A 23 -1.92 -15.30 -24.66
C CYS A 23 -1.23 -15.58 -23.33
N LEU A 24 -1.63 -16.66 -22.64
CA LEU A 24 -1.05 -17.02 -21.35
C LEU A 24 0.35 -17.62 -21.49
N LYS A 25 0.63 -18.32 -22.57
CA LYS A 25 1.93 -18.94 -22.78
C LYS A 25 3.04 -17.88 -22.84
N ALA A 26 4.01 -18.01 -21.95
CA ALA A 26 5.10 -17.06 -21.76
C ALA A 26 4.67 -15.64 -21.33
N PHE A 27 3.47 -15.48 -20.79
CA PHE A 27 3.02 -14.21 -20.22
C PHE A 27 3.88 -13.84 -18.98
N SER A 28 4.49 -12.67 -19.01
CA SER A 28 5.51 -12.25 -18.03
C SER A 28 5.01 -11.27 -16.97
N LYS A 29 3.76 -10.80 -17.11
CA LYS A 29 3.13 -9.89 -16.14
C LYS A 29 2.29 -10.67 -15.13
N TYR A 30 1.47 -9.98 -14.33
CA TYR A 30 0.63 -10.59 -13.33
C TYR A 30 -0.40 -11.56 -13.95
N ALA A 31 -0.23 -12.85 -13.72
CA ALA A 31 -1.04 -13.91 -14.32
C ALA A 31 -2.16 -14.44 -13.41
N ALA A 32 -2.32 -13.93 -12.18
CA ALA A 32 -3.35 -14.34 -11.21
C ALA A 32 -3.45 -15.87 -11.03
N GLN A 33 -2.32 -16.56 -10.90
CA GLN A 33 -2.21 -18.03 -10.77
C GLN A 33 -2.68 -18.83 -12.01
N LEU A 34 -2.91 -18.18 -13.14
CA LEU A 34 -3.11 -18.89 -14.40
C LEU A 34 -1.81 -19.52 -14.89
N ASP A 35 -1.91 -20.65 -15.56
CA ASP A 35 -0.75 -21.38 -16.08
C ASP A 35 -0.18 -20.68 -17.32
N THR A 36 1.08 -20.30 -17.23
CA THR A 36 1.81 -19.65 -18.33
C THR A 36 2.75 -20.58 -19.09
N LYS A 37 2.67 -21.89 -18.83
CA LYS A 37 3.60 -22.89 -19.39
C LYS A 37 2.94 -23.95 -20.26
N THR A 38 1.81 -24.52 -19.79
CA THR A 38 1.26 -25.77 -20.33
C THR A 38 -0.18 -25.65 -20.84
N ASP A 39 -0.76 -24.47 -20.87
CA ASP A 39 -2.16 -24.20 -21.26
C ASP A 39 -3.21 -24.94 -20.39
N SER A 40 -2.82 -25.42 -19.20
CA SER A 40 -3.73 -26.18 -18.29
C SER A 40 -4.88 -25.34 -17.74
N THR A 41 -4.80 -24.01 -17.83
CA THR A 41 -5.85 -23.05 -17.44
C THR A 41 -6.44 -22.30 -18.63
N GLY A 42 -6.29 -22.83 -19.85
CA GLY A 42 -6.67 -22.20 -21.09
C GLY A 42 -5.50 -21.50 -21.78
N THR A 43 -5.69 -21.10 -23.02
CA THR A 43 -4.65 -20.49 -23.85
C THR A 43 -4.58 -18.98 -23.73
N HIS A 44 -5.71 -18.34 -23.38
CA HIS A 44 -5.84 -16.90 -23.29
C HIS A 44 -6.62 -16.49 -22.05
N SER A 45 -6.43 -15.26 -21.61
CA SER A 45 -7.26 -14.60 -20.62
C SER A 45 -7.36 -13.11 -20.93
N LEU A 46 -8.07 -12.35 -20.09
CA LEU A 46 -8.27 -10.92 -20.24
C LEU A 46 -7.39 -10.19 -19.23
N TYR A 47 -6.54 -9.30 -19.71
CA TYR A 47 -5.63 -8.51 -18.89
C TYR A 47 -5.85 -7.02 -19.14
N THR A 48 -5.69 -6.23 -18.10
CA THR A 48 -5.69 -4.76 -18.20
C THR A 48 -4.85 -4.14 -17.08
N THR A 49 -4.55 -2.87 -17.26
CA THR A 49 -3.97 -2.01 -16.24
C THR A 49 -4.90 -0.82 -15.99
N TYR A 50 -4.96 -0.38 -14.75
CA TYR A 50 -5.68 0.82 -14.35
C TYR A 50 -4.86 1.55 -13.29
N GLN A 51 -4.39 2.75 -13.59
CA GLN A 51 -3.37 3.43 -12.78
C GLN A 51 -2.16 2.49 -12.57
N ASP A 52 -1.75 2.25 -11.32
CA ASP A 52 -0.63 1.37 -10.97
C ASP A 52 -1.05 -0.08 -10.69
N TYR A 53 -2.32 -0.42 -10.95
CA TYR A 53 -2.85 -1.76 -10.72
C TYR A 53 -2.83 -2.61 -11.98
N GLU A 54 -2.34 -3.84 -11.86
CA GLU A 54 -2.49 -4.89 -12.86
C GLU A 54 -3.71 -5.76 -12.51
N ILE A 55 -4.55 -6.04 -13.49
CA ILE A 55 -5.76 -6.85 -13.31
C ILE A 55 -5.75 -7.96 -14.37
N MET A 56 -5.74 -9.21 -13.90
CA MET A 56 -5.99 -10.39 -14.72
C MET A 56 -7.36 -10.94 -14.36
N PHE A 57 -8.25 -11.07 -15.34
CA PHE A 57 -9.59 -11.61 -15.15
C PHE A 57 -9.60 -13.13 -15.34
N HIS A 58 -10.22 -13.86 -14.42
CA HIS A 58 -10.60 -15.24 -14.64
C HIS A 58 -11.90 -15.30 -15.42
N VAL A 59 -11.81 -15.33 -16.74
CA VAL A 59 -12.98 -15.33 -17.62
C VAL A 59 -13.52 -16.75 -17.76
N SER A 60 -14.78 -16.98 -17.36
CA SER A 60 -15.38 -18.32 -17.33
C SER A 60 -15.26 -19.06 -18.66
N THR A 61 -15.52 -18.40 -19.78
CA THR A 61 -15.49 -19.02 -21.12
C THR A 61 -14.08 -19.17 -21.70
N MET A 62 -13.06 -18.58 -21.08
CA MET A 62 -11.64 -18.75 -21.46
C MET A 62 -10.94 -19.83 -20.62
N LEU A 63 -11.50 -20.17 -19.45
CA LEU A 63 -11.04 -21.30 -18.63
C LEU A 63 -11.53 -22.62 -19.23
N PRO A 64 -10.79 -23.74 -19.03
CA PRO A 64 -11.14 -25.03 -19.60
C PRO A 64 -12.57 -25.47 -19.26
N TYR A 65 -13.29 -25.94 -20.26
CA TYR A 65 -14.63 -26.49 -20.14
C TYR A 65 -14.56 -28.02 -20.11
N THR A 66 -15.27 -28.64 -19.17
CA THR A 66 -15.39 -30.10 -19.10
C THR A 66 -16.76 -30.51 -19.61
N PRO A 67 -16.86 -31.15 -20.82
CA PRO A 67 -18.13 -31.61 -21.37
C PRO A 67 -18.89 -32.51 -20.41
N ASN A 68 -20.21 -32.40 -20.40
CA ASN A 68 -21.13 -33.22 -19.60
C ASN A 68 -20.92 -33.11 -18.07
N ASN A 69 -20.16 -32.17 -17.58
CA ASN A 69 -19.92 -31.92 -16.17
C ASN A 69 -20.58 -30.64 -15.69
N ARG A 70 -21.73 -30.74 -14.99
CA ARG A 70 -22.44 -29.55 -14.46
C ARG A 70 -21.66 -28.79 -13.40
N GLN A 71 -20.68 -29.42 -12.74
CA GLN A 71 -19.95 -28.79 -11.65
C GLN A 71 -18.83 -27.87 -12.12
N GLN A 72 -18.26 -28.10 -13.31
CA GLN A 72 -17.18 -27.28 -13.88
C GLN A 72 -16.10 -26.92 -12.86
N LEU A 73 -15.50 -27.95 -12.23
CA LEU A 73 -14.56 -27.76 -11.10
C LEU A 73 -13.32 -26.94 -11.48
N LEU A 74 -12.82 -27.08 -12.71
CA LEU A 74 -11.67 -26.30 -13.18
C LEU A 74 -11.98 -24.81 -13.20
N ARG A 75 -13.17 -24.41 -13.65
CA ARG A 75 -13.64 -23.02 -13.65
C ARG A 75 -13.88 -22.51 -12.22
N LYS A 76 -14.51 -23.33 -11.38
CA LYS A 76 -14.76 -23.01 -9.97
C LYS A 76 -13.49 -22.83 -9.16
N ARG A 77 -12.44 -23.57 -9.48
CA ARG A 77 -11.16 -23.48 -8.76
C ARG A 77 -10.55 -22.09 -8.85
N HIS A 78 -10.69 -21.41 -9.96
CA HIS A 78 -10.23 -20.04 -10.14
C HIS A 78 -11.30 -19.04 -9.70
N ILE A 79 -12.42 -18.96 -10.39
CA ILE A 79 -13.46 -17.95 -10.13
C ILE A 79 -14.04 -18.07 -8.71
N GLY A 80 -14.17 -19.29 -8.16
CA GLY A 80 -14.67 -19.49 -6.81
C GLY A 80 -13.71 -19.06 -5.69
N ASN A 81 -12.45 -18.81 -6.01
CA ASN A 81 -11.44 -18.30 -5.09
C ASN A 81 -11.21 -16.78 -5.22
N ASP A 82 -11.84 -16.15 -6.20
CA ASP A 82 -11.79 -14.70 -6.36
C ASP A 82 -12.70 -14.00 -5.35
N ILE A 83 -12.27 -12.88 -4.85
CA ILE A 83 -13.02 -12.09 -3.86
C ILE A 83 -14.12 -11.29 -4.52
N VAL A 84 -13.82 -10.71 -5.67
CA VAL A 84 -14.73 -9.89 -6.49
C VAL A 84 -15.07 -10.63 -7.77
N THR A 85 -16.35 -10.72 -8.09
CA THR A 85 -16.82 -11.38 -9.30
C THR A 85 -17.74 -10.45 -10.10
N ILE A 86 -17.43 -10.23 -11.36
CA ILE A 86 -18.32 -9.53 -12.28
C ILE A 86 -19.31 -10.55 -12.87
N ILE A 87 -20.59 -10.25 -12.75
CA ILE A 87 -21.69 -11.04 -13.33
C ILE A 87 -22.22 -10.30 -14.53
N PHE A 88 -21.91 -10.79 -15.71
CA PHE A 88 -22.48 -10.24 -16.94
C PHE A 88 -23.85 -10.85 -17.24
N GLN A 89 -24.82 -10.02 -17.54
CA GLN A 89 -26.19 -10.42 -17.88
C GLN A 89 -26.57 -9.88 -19.26
N GLU A 90 -26.94 -10.78 -20.17
CA GLU A 90 -27.53 -10.43 -21.43
C GLU A 90 -29.01 -9.99 -21.28
N PRO A 91 -29.58 -9.29 -22.26
CA PRO A 91 -31.00 -8.97 -22.25
C PRO A 91 -31.86 -10.23 -22.06
N GLY A 92 -32.88 -10.13 -21.20
CA GLY A 92 -33.77 -11.26 -20.87
C GLY A 92 -33.18 -12.29 -19.88
N ALA A 93 -31.93 -12.17 -19.47
CA ALA A 93 -31.37 -13.03 -18.44
C ALA A 93 -32.11 -12.90 -17.10
N LEU A 94 -32.29 -14.02 -16.40
CA LEU A 94 -32.87 -14.02 -15.08
C LEU A 94 -32.01 -13.23 -14.08
N PRO A 95 -32.62 -12.57 -13.11
CA PRO A 95 -31.89 -11.84 -12.08
C PRO A 95 -30.87 -12.74 -11.35
N PHE A 96 -29.69 -12.19 -11.14
CA PHE A 96 -28.65 -12.88 -10.35
C PHE A 96 -29.01 -12.84 -8.88
N THR A 97 -28.86 -13.98 -8.19
CA THR A 97 -28.97 -14.09 -6.73
C THR A 97 -27.72 -14.73 -6.16
N PRO A 98 -27.05 -14.11 -5.18
CA PRO A 98 -25.83 -14.64 -4.57
C PRO A 98 -25.99 -15.99 -3.91
N GLN A 99 -27.21 -16.34 -3.48
CA GLN A 99 -27.55 -17.63 -2.83
C GLN A 99 -27.21 -18.86 -3.68
N ASN A 100 -27.12 -18.69 -4.99
CA ASN A 100 -26.75 -19.75 -5.93
C ASN A 100 -25.24 -20.03 -5.97
N ILE A 101 -24.43 -19.18 -5.32
CA ILE A 101 -22.97 -19.33 -5.27
C ILE A 101 -22.54 -19.74 -3.87
N ARG A 102 -21.99 -20.93 -3.76
CA ARG A 102 -21.47 -21.47 -2.50
C ARG A 102 -19.95 -21.38 -2.49
N SER A 103 -19.41 -20.17 -2.42
CA SER A 103 -18.00 -19.95 -2.18
C SER A 103 -17.77 -19.16 -0.89
N HIS A 104 -16.74 -19.53 -0.16
CA HIS A 104 -16.33 -18.83 1.06
C HIS A 104 -15.45 -17.60 0.79
N PHE A 105 -14.97 -17.42 -0.46
CA PHE A 105 -14.08 -16.32 -0.84
C PHE A 105 -14.80 -15.20 -1.57
N GLN A 106 -15.82 -15.49 -2.36
CA GLN A 106 -16.57 -14.49 -3.11
C GLN A 106 -17.40 -13.62 -2.17
N HIS A 107 -16.99 -12.37 -1.99
CA HIS A 107 -17.60 -11.42 -1.06
C HIS A 107 -18.32 -10.29 -1.75
N VAL A 108 -17.94 -9.97 -2.98
CA VAL A 108 -18.55 -8.89 -3.77
C VAL A 108 -18.92 -9.40 -5.16
N PHE A 109 -20.13 -9.11 -5.58
CA PHE A 109 -20.60 -9.34 -6.94
C PHE A 109 -20.99 -8.01 -7.57
N ILE A 110 -20.36 -7.67 -8.70
CA ILE A 110 -20.69 -6.51 -9.52
C ILE A 110 -21.50 -7.03 -10.69
N ILE A 111 -22.77 -6.71 -10.73
CA ILE A 111 -23.70 -7.20 -11.75
C ILE A 111 -23.76 -6.14 -12.85
N VAL A 112 -23.41 -6.51 -14.07
CA VAL A 112 -23.46 -5.66 -15.26
C VAL A 112 -24.47 -6.25 -16.21
N ARG A 113 -25.55 -5.53 -16.51
CA ARG A 113 -26.56 -5.91 -17.48
C ARG A 113 -26.43 -5.08 -18.73
N ALA A 114 -26.29 -5.74 -19.88
CA ALA A 114 -26.26 -5.10 -21.17
C ALA A 114 -27.68 -4.74 -21.66
N HIS A 115 -27.80 -3.58 -22.27
CA HIS A 115 -28.98 -3.11 -23.01
C HIS A 115 -28.57 -2.80 -24.42
N ASN A 116 -29.38 -3.24 -25.40
CA ASN A 116 -29.11 -3.11 -26.84
C ASN A 116 -27.66 -3.51 -27.22
N PRO A 117 -27.16 -4.68 -26.78
CA PRO A 117 -25.81 -5.11 -27.10
C PRO A 117 -25.61 -5.25 -28.61
N CYS A 118 -24.36 -5.11 -29.06
CA CYS A 118 -23.94 -5.20 -30.43
C CYS A 118 -24.64 -4.17 -31.38
N THR A 119 -25.03 -3.03 -30.81
CA THR A 119 -25.56 -1.88 -31.55
C THR A 119 -24.83 -0.60 -31.14
N ASP A 120 -24.99 0.46 -31.95
CA ASP A 120 -24.41 1.78 -31.63
C ASP A 120 -24.98 2.41 -30.35
N ASN A 121 -26.10 1.90 -29.86
CA ASN A 121 -26.80 2.37 -28.66
C ASN A 121 -26.61 1.43 -27.47
N VAL A 122 -25.56 0.62 -27.48
CA VAL A 122 -25.28 -0.26 -26.35
C VAL A 122 -25.02 0.53 -25.06
N CYS A 123 -25.66 0.13 -23.98
CA CYS A 123 -25.42 0.68 -22.65
C CYS A 123 -25.52 -0.41 -21.57
N TYR A 124 -25.02 -0.07 -20.39
CA TYR A 124 -24.89 -1.00 -19.28
C TYR A 124 -25.52 -0.42 -18.01
N SER A 125 -26.29 -1.22 -17.29
CA SER A 125 -26.66 -0.92 -15.90
C SER A 125 -25.81 -1.73 -14.94
N VAL A 126 -25.46 -1.13 -13.80
CA VAL A 126 -24.57 -1.71 -12.81
C VAL A 126 -25.27 -1.80 -11.46
N ALA A 127 -25.16 -2.95 -10.81
CA ALA A 127 -25.57 -3.15 -9.44
C ALA A 127 -24.46 -3.87 -8.66
N VAL A 128 -24.43 -3.68 -7.35
CA VAL A 128 -23.47 -4.36 -6.47
C VAL A 128 -24.20 -5.05 -5.34
N THR A 129 -23.85 -6.30 -5.09
CA THR A 129 -24.19 -7.00 -3.87
C THR A 129 -22.92 -7.44 -3.17
N ARG A 130 -22.87 -7.31 -1.84
CA ARG A 130 -21.70 -7.60 -1.03
C ARG A 130 -22.07 -8.29 0.28
N SER A 131 -21.11 -9.00 0.86
CA SER A 131 -21.26 -9.54 2.21
C SER A 131 -21.46 -8.41 3.23
N LYS A 132 -22.17 -8.69 4.33
CA LYS A 132 -22.55 -7.66 5.31
C LYS A 132 -21.36 -7.00 5.98
N ASP A 133 -20.29 -7.75 6.16
CA ASP A 133 -19.03 -7.35 6.79
C ASP A 133 -18.09 -6.56 5.86
N VAL A 134 -18.40 -6.49 4.55
CA VAL A 134 -17.64 -5.66 3.61
C VAL A 134 -18.13 -4.21 3.70
N PRO A 135 -17.29 -3.22 4.01
CA PRO A 135 -17.72 -1.83 4.08
C PRO A 135 -18.15 -1.27 2.71
N PRO A 136 -18.93 -0.18 2.66
CA PRO A 136 -19.26 0.51 1.42
C PRO A 136 -18.00 1.02 0.71
N PHE A 137 -18.01 1.03 -0.62
CA PHE A 137 -16.88 1.46 -1.44
C PHE A 137 -17.34 2.24 -2.68
N GLY A 138 -16.50 3.16 -3.12
CA GLY A 138 -16.70 3.96 -4.33
C GLY A 138 -16.28 3.24 -5.63
N PRO A 139 -16.43 3.93 -6.76
CA PRO A 139 -17.25 5.11 -6.95
C PRO A 139 -18.75 4.82 -6.73
N PRO A 140 -19.57 5.79 -6.28
CA PRO A 140 -21.00 5.57 -6.10
C PRO A 140 -21.67 5.30 -7.44
N ILE A 141 -22.68 4.41 -7.43
CA ILE A 141 -23.50 4.15 -8.62
C ILE A 141 -24.62 5.20 -8.64
N PRO A 142 -24.70 6.04 -9.67
CA PRO A 142 -25.79 7.01 -9.77
C PRO A 142 -27.15 6.31 -9.90
N SER A 143 -28.17 6.82 -9.21
CA SER A 143 -29.51 6.24 -9.25
C SER A 143 -30.14 6.40 -10.64
N GLY A 144 -30.70 5.31 -11.19
CA GLY A 144 -31.43 5.31 -12.46
C GLY A 144 -30.57 5.54 -13.71
N VAL A 145 -29.24 5.48 -13.60
CA VAL A 145 -28.32 5.73 -14.72
C VAL A 145 -27.92 4.43 -15.40
N THR A 146 -27.94 4.46 -16.74
CA THR A 146 -27.23 3.50 -17.58
C THR A 146 -25.99 4.16 -18.18
N PHE A 147 -24.91 3.40 -18.26
CA PHE A 147 -23.64 3.86 -18.81
C PHE A 147 -23.56 3.48 -20.29
N ARG A 148 -23.22 4.42 -21.14
CA ARG A 148 -22.86 4.10 -22.52
C ARG A 148 -21.51 3.35 -22.56
N LYS A 149 -21.31 2.51 -23.56
CA LYS A 149 -20.01 1.91 -23.86
C LYS A 149 -18.99 3.02 -24.13
N SER A 150 -18.04 3.19 -23.23
CA SER A 150 -17.03 4.26 -23.29
C SER A 150 -15.87 3.97 -22.33
N ASP A 151 -14.75 4.64 -22.53
CA ASP A 151 -13.62 4.58 -21.59
C ASP A 151 -14.01 5.06 -20.19
N VAL A 152 -14.92 6.03 -20.08
CA VAL A 152 -15.44 6.50 -18.78
C VAL A 152 -16.15 5.38 -18.02
N PHE A 153 -16.95 4.58 -18.71
CA PHE A 153 -17.58 3.41 -18.08
C PHE A 153 -16.57 2.33 -17.73
N ARG A 154 -15.60 2.07 -18.60
CA ARG A 154 -14.50 1.16 -18.32
C ARG A 154 -13.77 1.58 -17.04
N ASP A 155 -13.34 2.82 -16.95
CA ASP A 155 -12.59 3.34 -15.81
C ASP A 155 -13.41 3.33 -14.52
N PHE A 156 -14.70 3.68 -14.60
CA PHE A 156 -15.66 3.53 -13.49
C PHE A 156 -15.70 2.10 -12.98
N LEU A 157 -15.82 1.12 -13.88
CA LEU A 157 -15.95 -0.30 -13.52
C LEU A 157 -14.64 -0.84 -12.96
N LEU A 158 -13.48 -0.51 -13.53
CA LEU A 158 -12.17 -0.93 -13.03
C LEU A 158 -11.89 -0.33 -11.64
N ALA A 159 -12.15 0.96 -11.44
CA ALA A 159 -12.05 1.59 -10.13
C ALA A 159 -12.97 0.90 -9.11
N LYS A 160 -14.17 0.53 -9.52
CA LYS A 160 -15.12 -0.17 -8.67
C LYS A 160 -14.65 -1.56 -8.28
N VAL A 161 -14.05 -2.32 -9.21
CA VAL A 161 -13.45 -3.64 -8.96
C VAL A 161 -12.31 -3.54 -7.95
N ILE A 162 -11.38 -2.61 -8.14
CA ILE A 162 -10.24 -2.41 -7.24
C ILE A 162 -10.72 -2.00 -5.84
N ASN A 163 -11.66 -1.06 -5.76
CA ASN A 163 -12.20 -0.62 -4.49
C ASN A 163 -13.01 -1.72 -3.78
N ALA A 164 -13.68 -2.59 -4.53
CA ALA A 164 -14.36 -3.77 -4.00
C ALA A 164 -13.39 -4.75 -3.34
N GLU A 165 -12.27 -5.03 -3.99
CA GLU A 165 -11.19 -5.88 -3.48
C GLU A 165 -10.62 -5.31 -2.18
N ASN A 166 -10.23 -4.02 -2.20
CA ASN A 166 -9.72 -3.31 -1.03
C ASN A 166 -10.72 -3.27 0.14
N ALA A 167 -12.02 -3.08 -0.16
CA ALA A 167 -13.06 -3.09 0.86
C ALA A 167 -13.29 -4.49 1.46
N ALA A 168 -13.24 -5.53 0.64
CA ALA A 168 -13.39 -6.90 1.09
C ALA A 168 -12.25 -7.33 2.04
N HIS A 169 -11.03 -6.88 1.78
CA HIS A 169 -9.88 -7.11 2.67
C HIS A 169 -10.03 -6.49 4.06
N LYS A 170 -10.90 -5.48 4.22
CA LYS A 170 -11.22 -4.86 5.51
C LYS A 170 -12.29 -5.64 6.29
N SER A 171 -12.93 -6.65 5.69
CA SER A 171 -13.90 -7.50 6.39
C SER A 171 -13.21 -8.33 7.49
N ASP A 172 -13.93 -8.63 8.57
CA ASP A 172 -13.40 -9.38 9.72
C ASP A 172 -12.78 -10.72 9.31
N LYS A 173 -13.41 -11.38 8.36
CA LYS A 173 -12.93 -12.68 7.87
C LYS A 173 -11.58 -12.57 7.18
N PHE A 174 -11.42 -11.64 6.24
CA PHE A 174 -10.13 -11.46 5.54
C PHE A 174 -9.07 -10.87 6.46
N HIS A 175 -9.44 -9.98 7.36
CA HIS A 175 -8.52 -9.46 8.37
C HIS A 175 -7.96 -10.59 9.25
N THR A 176 -8.84 -11.48 9.75
CA THR A 176 -8.43 -12.66 10.53
C THR A 176 -7.54 -13.60 9.73
N MET A 177 -7.88 -13.87 8.47
CA MET A 177 -7.07 -14.71 7.58
C MET A 177 -5.69 -14.10 7.31
N ALA A 178 -5.63 -12.81 7.01
CA ALA A 178 -4.37 -12.09 6.77
C ALA A 178 -3.47 -12.09 8.01
N THR A 179 -4.05 -11.86 9.19
CA THR A 179 -3.32 -11.91 10.47
C THR A 179 -2.74 -13.30 10.70
N ARG A 180 -3.53 -14.35 10.49
CA ARG A 180 -3.08 -15.74 10.64
C ARG A 180 -1.96 -16.09 9.65
N THR A 181 -2.11 -15.70 8.40
CA THR A 181 -1.08 -15.93 7.36
C THR A 181 0.23 -15.20 7.72
N ARG A 182 0.17 -13.95 8.19
CA ARG A 182 1.35 -13.22 8.65
C ARG A 182 2.01 -13.89 9.84
N GLN A 183 1.24 -14.40 10.79
CA GLN A 183 1.76 -15.16 11.93
C GLN A 183 2.51 -16.41 11.50
N GLU A 184 1.96 -17.17 10.54
CA GLU A 184 2.62 -18.36 10.00
C GLU A 184 3.92 -18.01 9.24
N TYR A 185 3.92 -16.94 8.43
CA TYR A 185 5.15 -16.47 7.77
C TYR A 185 6.21 -15.98 8.75
N LEU A 186 5.81 -15.25 9.80
CA LEU A 186 6.75 -14.83 10.84
C LEU A 186 7.32 -16.03 11.58
N LYS A 187 6.52 -17.04 11.84
CA LYS A 187 6.96 -18.28 12.45
C LYS A 187 7.98 -19.02 11.56
N ASP A 188 7.66 -19.17 10.27
CA ASP A 188 8.57 -19.78 9.28
C ASP A 188 9.90 -19.02 9.18
N LEU A 189 9.86 -17.69 9.12
CA LEU A 189 11.04 -16.85 9.14
C LEU A 189 11.85 -17.02 10.43
N ALA A 190 11.17 -17.08 11.59
CA ALA A 190 11.82 -17.28 12.87
C ALA A 190 12.46 -18.67 13.01
N GLU A 191 11.86 -19.69 12.40
CA GLU A 191 12.37 -21.08 12.44
C GLU A 191 13.51 -21.31 11.45
N ASN A 192 13.42 -20.73 10.24
CA ASN A 192 14.30 -21.07 9.12
C ASN A 192 15.34 -20.00 8.75
N CYS A 193 15.11 -18.75 9.13
CA CYS A 193 15.93 -17.61 8.71
C CYS A 193 16.62 -16.87 9.87
N VAL A 194 16.51 -17.38 11.10
CA VAL A 194 17.21 -16.78 12.26
C VAL A 194 18.69 -17.13 12.19
N THR A 195 19.52 -16.11 12.15
CA THR A 195 20.95 -16.30 12.34
C THR A 195 21.23 -16.54 13.81
N ASN A 196 21.93 -17.64 14.14
CA ASN A 196 22.41 -17.95 15.48
C ASN A 196 23.58 -17.03 15.92
N THR A 197 23.71 -15.87 15.34
CA THR A 197 24.69 -14.86 15.77
C THR A 197 24.11 -14.17 16.99
N PRO A 198 24.67 -14.35 18.20
CA PRO A 198 24.15 -13.66 19.36
C PRO A 198 24.32 -12.16 19.17
N ILE A 199 23.23 -11.44 19.13
CA ILE A 199 23.22 -9.99 19.31
C ILE A 199 23.50 -9.79 20.81
N ASP A 200 24.69 -9.31 21.16
CA ASP A 200 24.99 -8.89 22.52
C ASP A 200 24.16 -7.64 22.85
N SER A 201 22.92 -7.84 23.23
CA SER A 201 22.15 -6.82 23.92
C SER A 201 22.65 -6.78 25.36
N ALA A 202 23.50 -5.82 25.67
CA ALA A 202 23.75 -5.41 27.03
C ALA A 202 22.45 -4.78 27.58
N GLY A 203 21.59 -5.59 28.17
CA GLY A 203 20.38 -5.12 28.84
C GLY A 203 19.18 -6.04 28.66
N LYS A 204 19.10 -7.06 29.54
CA LYS A 204 17.88 -7.72 30.03
C LYS A 204 16.77 -8.10 29.02
N PHE A 205 16.93 -9.23 28.36
CA PHE A 205 15.85 -10.20 28.18
C PHE A 205 16.41 -11.61 28.19
N ASN A 206 16.30 -12.26 29.37
CA ASN A 206 16.50 -13.70 29.48
C ASN A 206 15.30 -14.41 28.86
N LEU A 207 15.47 -14.96 27.68
CA LEU A 207 14.64 -16.04 27.16
C LEU A 207 15.51 -17.30 27.13
N ILE A 208 15.10 -18.20 27.96
CA ILE A 208 15.47 -19.59 28.21
C ILE A 208 16.34 -20.20 27.12
N SER A 209 17.62 -20.38 27.40
CA SER A 209 18.54 -21.17 26.61
C SER A 209 18.32 -22.66 26.91
N LEU A 210 17.84 -23.41 25.95
CA LEU A 210 18.07 -24.85 25.91
C LEU A 210 19.43 -25.10 25.26
N ALA A 211 20.22 -25.83 26.01
CA ALA A 211 21.62 -26.14 25.81
C ALA A 211 22.03 -26.54 24.39
N SER A 212 23.06 -25.88 23.85
CA SER A 212 24.03 -26.51 22.97
C SER A 212 25.35 -25.74 22.89
N LYS A 213 26.42 -26.46 23.08
CA LYS A 213 27.84 -26.25 22.82
C LYS A 213 28.37 -24.83 22.63
N LYS A 214 29.22 -24.37 23.56
CA LYS A 214 30.10 -23.20 23.45
C LYS A 214 30.79 -23.15 22.07
N LYS A 215 30.33 -22.24 21.18
CA LYS A 215 31.11 -21.65 20.12
C LYS A 215 31.53 -20.27 20.60
N GLU A 216 32.80 -19.91 20.35
CA GLU A 216 33.33 -18.57 20.66
C GLU A 216 32.40 -17.48 20.10
N LYS A 217 31.99 -16.58 21.00
CA LYS A 217 31.14 -15.42 20.65
C LYS A 217 31.99 -14.42 19.88
N THR A 218 31.80 -14.32 18.60
CA THR A 218 32.24 -13.15 17.82
C THR A 218 31.42 -11.94 18.31
N LYS A 219 32.09 -10.94 18.88
CA LYS A 219 31.48 -9.68 19.26
C LYS A 219 30.94 -9.00 17.99
N ALA A 220 29.63 -8.72 17.95
CA ALA A 220 29.05 -7.89 16.92
C ALA A 220 29.75 -6.52 16.92
N ARG A 221 29.96 -5.93 15.75
CA ARG A 221 30.47 -4.56 15.63
C ARG A 221 29.49 -3.63 16.32
N ALA A 222 29.97 -2.71 17.17
CA ALA A 222 29.13 -1.72 17.83
C ALA A 222 28.30 -0.93 16.79
N GLY A 223 26.99 -0.86 16.98
CA GLY A 223 26.06 -0.19 16.06
C GLY A 223 25.70 -0.98 14.79
N ALA A 224 26.02 -2.27 14.73
CA ALA A 224 25.69 -3.10 13.56
C ALA A 224 24.17 -3.20 13.31
N GLU A 225 23.36 -3.19 14.37
CA GLU A 225 21.90 -3.16 14.30
C GLU A 225 21.37 -1.90 13.60
N GLN A 226 22.05 -0.77 13.72
CA GLN A 226 21.65 0.49 13.08
C GLN A 226 21.69 0.41 11.55
N HIS A 227 22.46 -0.53 11.00
CA HIS A 227 22.58 -0.77 9.55
C HIS A 227 21.74 -1.95 9.07
N SER A 228 20.94 -2.57 9.93
CA SER A 228 20.05 -3.67 9.51
C SER A 228 19.01 -3.20 8.52
N ALA A 229 18.67 -4.02 7.52
CA ALA A 229 17.64 -3.70 6.53
C ALA A 229 16.22 -3.70 7.14
N GLY A 230 16.00 -4.54 8.16
CA GLY A 230 14.72 -4.62 8.85
C GLY A 230 14.40 -3.40 9.68
N ALA A 231 13.13 -3.27 10.08
CA ALA A 231 12.70 -2.18 10.93
C ALA A 231 13.22 -2.33 12.36
N ILE A 232 13.80 -1.25 12.90
CA ILE A 232 13.96 -1.07 14.34
C ILE A 232 12.74 -0.27 14.80
N ALA A 233 12.17 -0.65 15.95
CA ALA A 233 10.93 -0.05 16.44
C ALA A 233 11.10 0.49 17.87
N TRP A 234 10.48 1.65 18.12
CA TRP A 234 10.43 2.31 19.43
C TRP A 234 8.98 2.59 19.81
N ARG A 235 8.68 2.52 21.09
CA ARG A 235 7.42 3.02 21.63
C ARG A 235 7.50 4.52 21.78
N VAL A 236 6.57 5.23 21.15
CA VAL A 236 6.52 6.68 21.12
C VAL A 236 5.10 7.18 21.32
N SER A 237 4.97 8.45 21.69
CA SER A 237 3.72 9.19 21.60
C SER A 237 3.80 10.10 20.39
N ALA A 238 2.83 10.06 19.50
CA ALA A 238 2.75 10.89 18.30
C ALA A 238 1.61 11.91 18.43
N GLN A 239 1.86 13.14 17.96
CA GLN A 239 0.84 14.18 17.95
C GLN A 239 -0.16 13.93 16.80
N ASP A 240 -1.42 13.71 17.13
CA ASP A 240 -2.53 13.77 16.17
C ASP A 240 -3.02 15.21 16.04
N PHE A 241 -2.59 15.89 14.99
CA PHE A 241 -2.97 17.31 14.75
C PHE A 241 -4.45 17.47 14.43
N SER A 242 -5.13 16.43 13.96
CA SER A 242 -6.54 16.47 13.61
C SER A 242 -7.43 16.47 14.87
N ARG A 243 -7.00 15.80 15.92
CA ARG A 243 -7.73 15.65 17.19
C ARG A 243 -7.15 16.51 18.32
N GLY A 244 -5.99 17.11 18.11
CA GLY A 244 -5.27 17.87 19.14
C GLY A 244 -4.82 17.01 20.32
N ALA A 245 -4.63 15.71 20.13
CA ALA A 245 -4.29 14.73 21.17
C ALA A 245 -3.01 13.97 20.81
N GLU A 246 -2.35 13.40 21.82
CA GLU A 246 -1.27 12.45 21.62
C GLU A 246 -1.81 11.02 21.57
N ILE A 247 -1.31 10.22 20.65
CA ILE A 247 -1.64 8.80 20.50
C ILE A 247 -0.40 7.93 20.74
N ALA A 248 -0.60 6.81 21.44
CA ALA A 248 0.47 5.85 21.67
C ALA A 248 0.78 5.06 20.40
N CYS A 249 2.00 5.16 19.91
CA CYS A 249 2.43 4.54 18.65
C CYS A 249 3.68 3.68 18.83
N ALA A 250 3.90 2.80 17.85
CA ALA A 250 5.21 2.25 17.56
C ALA A 250 5.77 2.95 16.30
N LEU A 251 6.92 3.59 16.45
CA LEU A 251 7.70 4.10 15.33
C LEU A 251 8.61 3.00 14.83
N GLY A 252 8.51 2.64 13.55
CA GLY A 252 9.41 1.70 12.88
C GLY A 252 10.19 2.40 11.78
N ILE A 253 11.51 2.20 11.72
CA ILE A 253 12.38 2.70 10.67
C ILE A 253 13.15 1.53 10.06
N SER A 254 12.84 1.18 8.82
CA SER A 254 13.55 0.20 8.01
C SER A 254 14.52 0.88 7.04
N ASN A 255 15.12 0.12 6.15
CA ASN A 255 15.91 0.68 5.04
C ASN A 255 15.05 1.35 3.95
N GLU A 256 13.74 1.14 3.95
CA GLU A 256 12.82 1.67 2.92
C GLU A 256 11.80 2.65 3.49
N PHE A 257 11.28 2.39 4.69
CA PHE A 257 10.13 3.10 5.24
C PHE A 257 10.35 3.61 6.65
N VAL A 258 9.75 4.78 6.91
CA VAL A 258 9.40 5.27 8.25
C VAL A 258 7.91 5.08 8.45
N VAL A 259 7.51 4.36 9.51
CA VAL A 259 6.12 3.96 9.76
C VAL A 259 5.72 4.29 11.19
N LEU A 260 4.52 4.85 11.39
CA LEU A 260 3.86 4.93 12.70
C LEU A 260 2.66 3.98 12.73
N LEU A 261 2.65 3.13 13.74
CA LEU A 261 1.57 2.20 14.04
C LEU A 261 0.87 2.65 15.32
N ASP A 262 -0.42 2.96 15.25
CA ASP A 262 -1.25 3.19 16.42
C ASP A 262 -1.39 1.89 17.22
N LEU A 263 -0.94 1.89 18.48
CA LEU A 263 -0.97 0.70 19.33
C LEU A 263 -2.37 0.37 19.84
N GLY A 264 -3.25 1.35 19.91
CA GLY A 264 -4.65 1.17 20.29
C GLY A 264 -5.50 0.60 19.15
N ALA A 265 -5.50 1.28 18.00
CA ALA A 265 -6.27 0.88 16.82
C ALA A 265 -5.59 -0.25 16.05
N LYS A 266 -4.28 -0.49 16.24
CA LYS A 266 -3.45 -1.45 15.48
C LYS A 266 -3.43 -1.18 13.97
N GLU A 267 -3.46 0.09 13.62
CA GLU A 267 -3.47 0.58 12.24
C GLU A 267 -2.24 1.44 11.96
N VAL A 268 -1.76 1.38 10.72
CA VAL A 268 -0.70 2.30 10.27
C VAL A 268 -1.33 3.67 10.07
N VAL A 269 -0.92 4.64 10.89
CA VAL A 269 -1.42 6.01 10.86
C VAL A 269 -0.54 6.95 10.04
N PHE A 270 0.68 6.54 9.78
CA PHE A 270 1.62 7.27 8.94
C PHE A 270 2.64 6.33 8.31
N ASN A 271 3.02 6.58 7.07
CA ASN A 271 4.19 6.00 6.42
C ASN A 271 4.76 6.96 5.38
N CYS A 272 6.08 6.93 5.21
CA CYS A 272 6.78 7.56 4.08
C CYS A 272 8.01 6.73 3.71
N PHE A 273 8.52 6.92 2.50
CA PHE A 273 9.81 6.36 2.12
C PHE A 273 10.94 7.06 2.86
N CYS A 274 11.99 6.32 3.19
CA CYS A 274 13.20 6.91 3.78
C CYS A 274 13.82 7.98 2.87
N GLY A 275 13.72 7.85 1.55
CA GLY A 275 14.16 8.86 0.59
C GLY A 275 13.35 10.15 0.59
N ASP A 276 12.14 10.14 1.15
CA ASP A 276 11.29 11.34 1.28
C ASP A 276 11.56 12.13 2.57
N VAL A 277 12.36 11.58 3.50
CA VAL A 277 12.76 12.28 4.72
C VAL A 277 13.80 13.35 4.40
N ILE A 278 13.43 14.59 4.62
CA ILE A 278 14.31 15.75 4.32
C ILE A 278 15.15 16.20 5.52
N GLY A 279 14.73 15.91 6.74
CA GLY A 279 15.48 16.25 7.92
C GLY A 279 14.70 16.05 9.22
N TRP A 280 15.32 16.40 10.34
CA TRP A 280 14.71 16.30 11.66
C TRP A 280 15.27 17.36 12.62
N THR A 281 14.43 17.73 13.57
CA THR A 281 14.82 18.52 14.74
C THR A 281 14.60 17.63 15.98
N ALA A 282 15.64 17.38 16.76
CA ALA A 282 15.56 16.58 17.98
C ALA A 282 15.94 17.39 19.21
N ASP A 283 15.25 17.15 20.30
CA ASP A 283 15.64 17.56 21.65
C ASP A 283 15.78 16.33 22.55
N ALA A 284 15.89 16.52 23.85
CA ALA A 284 16.12 15.43 24.81
C ALA A 284 14.98 14.41 24.85
N SER A 285 13.75 14.78 24.51
CA SER A 285 12.55 13.93 24.68
C SER A 285 11.67 13.86 23.45
N THR A 286 11.90 14.69 22.44
CA THR A 286 11.06 14.79 21.25
C THR A 286 11.90 14.82 19.98
N VAL A 287 11.29 14.37 18.89
CA VAL A 287 11.83 14.54 17.53
C VAL A 287 10.71 14.94 16.57
N LYS A 288 10.98 15.95 15.78
CA LYS A 288 10.16 16.38 14.64
C LYS A 288 10.84 15.87 13.38
N ILE A 289 10.19 15.04 12.60
CA ILE A 289 10.73 14.48 11.35
C ILE A 289 10.00 15.14 10.19
N PHE A 290 10.74 15.82 9.32
CA PHE A 290 10.24 16.50 8.13
C PHE A 290 10.34 15.58 6.92
N TYR A 291 9.31 15.55 6.09
CA TYR A 291 9.23 14.71 4.90
C TYR A 291 8.51 15.41 3.74
N GLY A 292 8.65 14.85 2.56
CA GLY A 292 7.95 15.32 1.36
C GLY A 292 8.24 16.78 1.04
N ARG A 293 7.23 17.63 1.09
CA ARG A 293 7.36 19.07 0.79
C ARG A 293 7.67 19.95 1.99
N GLY A 294 7.80 19.38 3.19
CA GLY A 294 8.05 20.13 4.43
C GLY A 294 7.03 19.80 5.52
N ASP A 295 6.11 18.87 5.23
CA ASP A 295 5.25 18.30 6.26
C ASP A 295 6.08 17.62 7.33
N HIS A 296 5.52 17.43 8.51
CA HIS A 296 6.24 16.78 9.59
C HIS A 296 5.35 15.90 10.46
N ILE A 297 5.96 14.92 11.08
CA ILE A 297 5.42 14.21 12.24
C ILE A 297 6.15 14.67 13.50
N PHE A 298 5.42 14.80 14.61
CA PHE A 298 5.98 15.15 15.91
C PHE A 298 5.83 13.97 16.86
N ILE A 299 6.96 13.53 17.43
CA ILE A 299 7.07 12.31 18.21
C ILE A 299 7.73 12.64 19.54
N ARG A 300 7.23 12.04 20.61
CA ARG A 300 7.80 12.08 21.96
C ARG A 300 8.20 10.66 22.36
N ALA A 301 9.36 10.50 22.97
CA ALA A 301 9.76 9.22 23.58
C ALA A 301 8.79 8.86 24.71
N ALA A 302 8.34 7.59 24.73
CA ALA A 302 7.42 7.11 25.77
C ALA A 302 8.17 6.71 27.06
N GLU A 303 8.90 5.62 27.01
CA GLU A 303 9.53 5.02 28.21
C GLU A 303 11.05 5.15 28.24
N GLY A 304 11.71 5.12 27.09
CA GLY A 304 13.17 5.14 26.92
C GLY A 304 13.83 6.53 27.04
N GLY A 305 13.00 7.58 27.06
CA GLY A 305 13.47 8.95 27.25
C GLY A 305 14.51 9.42 26.21
N PRO A 306 15.59 10.10 26.66
CA PRO A 306 16.61 10.67 25.76
C PRO A 306 17.37 9.63 24.94
N GLU A 307 17.50 8.41 25.43
CA GLU A 307 18.23 7.35 24.71
C GLU A 307 17.46 6.90 23.46
N ASP A 308 16.14 6.73 23.56
CA ASP A 308 15.31 6.38 22.41
C ASP A 308 15.41 7.45 21.32
N ILE A 309 15.38 8.74 21.69
CA ILE A 309 15.53 9.84 20.73
C ILE A 309 16.88 9.79 20.04
N LYS A 310 17.96 9.54 20.76
CA LYS A 310 19.31 9.38 20.17
C LYS A 310 19.37 8.21 19.20
N GLU A 311 18.78 7.07 19.56
CA GLU A 311 18.74 5.90 18.70
C GLU A 311 17.92 6.16 17.43
N ILE A 312 16.75 6.80 17.55
CA ILE A 312 15.90 7.21 16.41
C ILE A 312 16.68 8.12 15.46
N VAL A 313 17.33 9.18 16.01
CA VAL A 313 18.14 10.11 15.21
C VAL A 313 19.30 9.40 14.53
N GLN A 314 19.97 8.49 15.24
CA GLN A 314 21.07 7.73 14.66
C GLN A 314 20.60 6.80 13.53
N ARG A 315 19.43 6.19 13.70
CA ARG A 315 18.79 5.37 12.65
C ARG A 315 18.38 6.21 11.45
N LEU A 316 17.80 7.39 11.65
CA LEU A 316 17.49 8.32 10.55
C LEU A 316 18.74 8.73 9.77
N LYS A 317 19.84 9.03 10.44
CA LYS A 317 21.14 9.35 9.80
C LYS A 317 21.70 8.23 8.92
N VAL A 318 21.40 6.99 9.25
CA VAL A 318 21.89 5.81 8.51
C VAL A 318 20.96 5.45 7.35
N MET A 319 19.65 5.60 7.54
CA MET A 319 18.64 5.07 6.60
C MET A 319 18.06 6.12 5.66
N THR A 320 18.33 7.41 5.87
CA THR A 320 17.77 8.49 5.07
C THR A 320 18.87 9.42 4.55
N ASP A 321 18.56 10.17 3.51
CA ASP A 321 19.42 11.26 3.00
C ASP A 321 19.17 12.57 3.74
N GLY A 322 18.27 12.60 4.71
CA GLY A 322 17.94 13.76 5.52
C GLY A 322 19.06 14.20 6.44
N CYS A 323 18.98 15.41 6.91
CA CYS A 323 19.94 15.98 7.85
C CYS A 323 19.25 16.66 9.04
N GLU A 324 20.02 16.91 10.09
CA GLU A 324 19.55 17.67 11.24
C GLU A 324 19.28 19.12 10.84
N THR A 325 18.15 19.67 11.27
CA THR A 325 17.82 21.07 11.02
C THR A 325 18.69 22.00 11.87
N VAL A 326 18.95 23.17 11.35
CA VAL A 326 19.70 24.22 12.04
C VAL A 326 18.87 25.49 12.06
N ASP A 327 18.72 26.07 13.26
CA ASP A 327 18.08 27.39 13.41
C ASP A 327 19.06 28.50 13.06
N MET A 328 18.61 29.39 12.17
CA MET A 328 19.42 30.55 11.76
C MET A 328 18.65 31.86 11.94
N THR A 329 19.32 32.87 12.45
CA THR A 329 18.78 34.22 12.43
C THR A 329 19.37 34.98 11.28
N LEU A 330 18.52 35.29 10.28
CA LEU A 330 18.93 36.01 9.09
C LEU A 330 18.68 37.52 9.23
N ARG A 331 19.66 38.34 8.84
CA ARG A 331 19.56 39.76 8.85
C ARG A 331 19.35 40.29 7.42
N ARG A 332 18.60 41.39 7.31
CA ARG A 332 18.45 42.12 6.03
C ARG A 332 19.62 43.04 5.83
N ASN A 333 20.05 43.24 4.58
CA ASN A 333 21.05 44.25 4.22
C ASN A 333 20.45 45.67 4.28
N GLY A 334 21.24 46.68 4.02
CA GLY A 334 20.81 48.10 4.00
C GLY A 334 19.71 48.43 3.00
N LEU A 335 19.47 47.56 2.01
CA LEU A 335 18.38 47.65 1.02
C LEU A 335 17.14 46.80 1.43
N GLY A 336 17.16 46.19 2.60
CA GLY A 336 16.07 45.34 3.10
C GLY A 336 16.03 43.94 2.52
N GLN A 337 17.05 43.49 1.79
CA GLN A 337 17.14 42.19 1.15
C GLN A 337 17.78 41.17 2.08
N LEU A 338 17.38 39.90 1.94
CA LEU A 338 17.92 38.78 2.71
C LEU A 338 19.18 38.15 2.08
N GLY A 339 19.44 38.42 0.78
CA GLY A 339 20.62 37.91 0.08
C GLY A 339 20.57 36.46 -0.31
N PHE A 340 19.36 35.91 -0.52
CA PHE A 340 19.17 34.57 -1.08
C PHE A 340 17.84 34.46 -1.82
N HIS A 341 17.74 33.46 -2.70
CA HIS A 341 16.54 33.11 -3.45
C HIS A 341 16.09 31.68 -3.14
N VAL A 342 14.79 31.48 -3.09
CA VAL A 342 14.17 30.18 -2.76
C VAL A 342 13.31 29.74 -3.93
N LYS A 343 13.41 28.47 -4.31
CA LYS A 343 12.50 27.82 -5.27
C LYS A 343 11.13 27.57 -4.61
N TYR A 344 10.14 27.22 -5.44
CA TYR A 344 8.78 26.93 -4.99
C TYR A 344 8.69 25.75 -4.00
N ASP A 345 9.68 24.85 -3.99
CA ASP A 345 9.77 23.70 -3.10
C ASP A 345 10.51 24.00 -1.77
N GLY A 346 10.84 25.27 -1.50
CA GLY A 346 11.57 25.65 -0.30
C GLY A 346 13.09 25.46 -0.39
N THR A 347 13.62 24.99 -1.53
CA THR A 347 15.07 24.82 -1.73
C THR A 347 15.72 26.15 -2.05
N VAL A 348 16.83 26.47 -1.36
CA VAL A 348 17.64 27.66 -1.61
C VAL A 348 18.37 27.51 -2.95
N ALA A 349 17.97 28.30 -3.92
CA ALA A 349 18.53 28.29 -5.28
C ALA A 349 19.87 29.01 -5.36
N GLU A 350 19.99 30.12 -4.66
CA GLU A 350 21.17 31.00 -4.70
C GLU A 350 21.33 31.71 -3.36
N VAL A 351 22.55 31.92 -2.94
CA VAL A 351 22.93 32.71 -1.76
C VAL A 351 24.01 33.68 -2.17
N GLU A 352 23.84 34.96 -1.85
CA GLU A 352 24.83 36.01 -2.09
C GLU A 352 26.12 35.76 -1.33
N ASP A 353 27.22 35.61 -2.04
CA ASP A 353 28.53 35.33 -1.45
C ASP A 353 28.94 36.43 -0.45
N TYR A 354 29.34 35.99 0.75
CA TYR A 354 29.71 36.81 1.88
C TYR A 354 28.59 37.71 2.43
N GLY A 355 27.36 37.62 1.91
CA GLY A 355 26.16 38.27 2.45
C GLY A 355 25.78 37.75 3.83
N PHE A 356 24.80 38.38 4.50
CA PHE A 356 24.39 38.00 5.87
C PHE A 356 23.86 36.59 5.93
N ALA A 357 23.13 36.10 4.93
CA ALA A 357 22.65 34.71 4.87
C ALA A 357 23.82 33.71 4.75
N TRP A 358 24.80 34.02 3.89
CA TRP A 358 25.99 33.20 3.73
C TRP A 358 26.84 33.16 5.03
N GLN A 359 27.02 34.29 5.72
CA GLN A 359 27.71 34.38 7.00
C GLN A 359 26.99 33.63 8.12
N ALA A 360 25.66 33.60 8.10
CA ALA A 360 24.85 32.79 9.01
C ALA A 360 24.94 31.28 8.75
N GLY A 361 25.55 30.86 7.64
CA GLY A 361 25.74 29.46 7.29
C GLY A 361 24.77 28.92 6.24
N LEU A 362 23.87 29.75 5.71
CA LEU A 362 22.97 29.31 4.62
C LEU A 362 23.78 29.05 3.34
N ARG A 363 23.45 27.94 2.65
CA ARG A 363 24.12 27.54 1.41
C ARG A 363 23.09 27.19 0.35
N GLN A 364 23.49 27.28 -0.91
CA GLN A 364 22.73 26.76 -2.03
C GLN A 364 22.42 25.26 -1.81
N GLY A 365 21.21 24.83 -2.11
CA GLY A 365 20.72 23.46 -1.87
C GLY A 365 20.17 23.24 -0.46
N SER A 366 20.36 24.18 0.49
CA SER A 366 19.66 24.11 1.79
C SER A 366 18.15 24.16 1.56
N ARG A 367 17.37 23.51 2.41
CA ARG A 367 15.93 23.55 2.36
C ARG A 367 15.36 24.27 3.58
N LEU A 368 14.50 25.25 3.33
CA LEU A 368 13.75 25.92 4.38
C LEU A 368 12.56 25.05 4.76
N VAL A 369 12.47 24.67 6.01
CA VAL A 369 11.35 23.85 6.52
C VAL A 369 10.41 24.67 7.39
N GLU A 370 10.92 25.66 8.13
CA GLU A 370 10.13 26.55 8.95
C GLU A 370 10.68 27.98 8.95
N ILE A 371 9.80 28.97 9.02
CA ILE A 371 10.13 30.37 9.25
C ILE A 371 9.31 30.84 10.46
N CYS A 372 9.98 31.26 11.54
CA CYS A 372 9.33 31.66 12.79
C CYS A 372 8.35 30.60 13.33
N LYS A 373 8.72 29.33 13.24
CA LYS A 373 7.91 28.15 13.63
C LYS A 373 6.67 27.91 12.75
N VAL A 374 6.59 28.55 11.60
CA VAL A 374 5.55 28.30 10.60
C VAL A 374 6.17 27.46 9.47
N ALA A 375 5.55 26.36 9.11
CA ALA A 375 6.01 25.51 8.03
C ALA A 375 6.02 26.27 6.70
N VAL A 376 7.08 26.07 5.92
CA VAL A 376 7.21 26.59 4.56
C VAL A 376 6.67 25.49 3.63
N VAL A 377 5.41 25.62 3.24
CA VAL A 377 4.72 24.65 2.35
C VAL A 377 4.52 25.31 0.99
#